data_d27bad8ea0ef1ae6ce61efc7adfa0722
#
_entry.id   d27bad8ea0ef1ae6ce61efc7adfa0722
#
_cell.length_a   1.000
_cell.length_b   1.000
_cell.length_c   1.000
_cell.angle_alpha   90.00
_cell.angle_beta   90.00
_cell.angle_gamma   90.00
#
_symmetry.space_group_name_H-M   'P 1'
#
loop_
_entity.id
_entity.type
_entity.pdbx_description
1 polymer ?
#
loop_
_entity_poly.entity_id
_entity_poly.type
_entity_poly.pdbx_seq_one_letter_code
_entity_poly.pdbx_strand_id
1 'polypeptide(L)'
;IDILREYGAEEVYFEPIPNPKTGGSLYYTDLEFEDKSGIRNRCYETRIRVVIDGKEYIMQSPVMNGSNPVKDNSMNQQRVWNSMTRSFVKCVAIHTGLGFDLWLKEEQKPFDNVIPGDEPLASKAQIQTLKNLGKKHKVDMEYWLASNNRAWDSLTGNEAGTMLNALKAKYGDD
;
A
#
# COMPACT_ATOMS: atom_id res chain seq x y z
N ILE A 1 9.94 12.76 10.79
CA ILE A 1 10.77 13.94 11.07
C ILE A 1 10.54 14.42 12.49
N ASP A 2 9.30 14.61 12.92
CA ASP A 2 8.96 15.18 14.26
C ASP A 2 9.58 14.35 15.39
N ILE A 3 9.47 13.02 15.33
CA ILE A 3 10.10 12.13 16.33
C ILE A 3 11.62 12.34 16.39
N LEU A 4 12.30 12.47 15.25
CA LEU A 4 13.75 12.73 15.24
C LEU A 4 14.09 14.06 15.90
N ARG A 5 13.27 15.11 15.69
CA ARG A 5 13.43 16.41 16.32
C ARG A 5 13.18 16.37 17.81
N GLU A 6 12.20 15.59 18.27
CA GLU A 6 11.95 15.35 19.70
C GLU A 6 13.15 14.68 20.39
N TYR A 7 13.91 13.86 19.65
CA TYR A 7 15.17 13.25 20.11
C TYR A 7 16.42 14.10 19.84
N GLY A 8 16.24 15.38 19.45
CA GLY A 8 17.30 16.36 19.37
C GLY A 8 17.98 16.51 18.02
N ALA A 9 17.45 15.89 16.95
CA ALA A 9 17.98 16.08 15.61
C ALA A 9 17.61 17.48 15.08
N GLU A 10 18.62 18.27 14.70
CA GLU A 10 18.43 19.62 14.16
C GLU A 10 18.22 19.58 12.63
N GLU A 11 19.00 18.76 11.93
CA GLU A 11 18.96 18.65 10.49
C GLU A 11 18.49 17.25 10.06
N VAL A 12 17.32 17.18 9.38
CA VAL A 12 16.78 15.91 8.85
C VAL A 12 16.14 16.17 7.49
N TYR A 13 16.71 15.61 6.44
CA TYR A 13 16.10 15.64 5.10
C TYR A 13 16.57 14.46 4.25
N PHE A 14 15.96 14.28 3.10
CA PHE A 14 16.44 13.39 2.06
C PHE A 14 16.42 14.03 0.68
N GLU A 15 17.28 13.55 -0.18
CA GLU A 15 17.37 13.93 -1.57
C GLU A 15 17.37 12.70 -2.47
N PRO A 16 16.67 12.74 -3.61
CA PRO A 16 16.81 11.68 -4.60
C PRO A 16 18.21 11.69 -5.18
N ILE A 17 18.78 10.49 -5.36
CA ILE A 17 20.03 10.32 -6.11
C ILE A 17 19.64 10.19 -7.58
N PRO A 18 20.04 11.12 -8.46
CA PRO A 18 19.68 11.06 -9.86
C PRO A 18 20.31 9.84 -10.55
N ASN A 19 19.52 9.17 -11.38
CA ASN A 19 20.03 8.13 -12.25
C ASN A 19 20.97 8.75 -13.28
N PRO A 20 22.24 8.35 -13.35
CA PRO A 20 23.23 8.97 -14.23
C PRO A 20 22.90 8.80 -15.73
N LYS A 21 22.09 7.80 -16.10
CA LYS A 21 21.67 7.58 -17.49
C LYS A 21 20.52 8.50 -17.92
N THR A 22 19.61 8.84 -17.00
CA THR A 22 18.36 9.55 -17.33
C THR A 22 18.22 10.92 -16.68
N GLY A 23 19.00 11.20 -15.64
CA GLY A 23 18.87 12.38 -14.80
C GLY A 23 17.66 12.37 -13.84
N GLY A 24 16.78 11.38 -13.95
CA GLY A 24 15.59 11.24 -13.12
C GLY A 24 15.80 10.39 -11.86
N SER A 25 14.80 10.36 -11.01
CA SER A 25 14.86 9.62 -9.73
C SER A 25 14.64 8.10 -9.86
N LEU A 26 14.24 7.62 -11.05
CA LEU A 26 13.90 6.22 -11.27
C LEU A 26 15.10 5.46 -11.84
N TYR A 27 15.41 4.35 -11.18
CA TYR A 27 16.35 3.36 -11.68
C TYR A 27 15.59 2.13 -12.15
N TYR A 28 16.13 1.44 -13.14
CA TYR A 28 15.58 0.19 -13.63
C TYR A 28 16.70 -0.74 -14.11
N THR A 29 16.44 -2.03 -14.10
CA THR A 29 17.36 -3.03 -14.62
C THR A 29 17.32 -3.02 -16.15
N ASP A 30 18.45 -3.24 -16.77
CA ASP A 30 18.54 -3.45 -18.24
C ASP A 30 17.99 -4.84 -18.63
N LEU A 31 17.88 -5.76 -17.67
CA LEU A 31 17.30 -7.08 -17.86
C LEU A 31 15.78 -7.04 -17.76
N GLU A 32 15.14 -7.75 -18.65
CA GLU A 32 13.70 -7.98 -18.62
C GLU A 32 13.41 -9.31 -17.88
N PHE A 33 12.37 -9.30 -17.07
CA PHE A 33 11.88 -10.48 -16.36
C PHE A 33 10.52 -10.86 -16.93
N GLU A 34 10.37 -12.11 -17.31
CA GLU A 34 9.09 -12.64 -17.75
C GLU A 34 8.29 -13.15 -16.55
N ASP A 35 7.06 -12.67 -16.39
CA ASP A 35 6.16 -13.16 -15.37
C ASP A 35 5.46 -14.47 -15.81
N LYS A 36 4.70 -15.09 -14.90
CA LYS A 36 3.98 -16.34 -15.17
C LYS A 36 2.96 -16.24 -16.33
N SER A 37 2.62 -15.03 -16.74
CA SER A 37 1.70 -14.74 -17.84
C SER A 37 2.44 -14.44 -19.17
N GLY A 38 3.77 -14.59 -19.19
CA GLY A 38 4.60 -14.30 -20.36
C GLY A 38 4.82 -12.79 -20.60
N ILE A 39 4.48 -11.94 -19.62
CA ILE A 39 4.69 -10.50 -19.74
C ILE A 39 6.09 -10.16 -19.24
N ARG A 40 6.86 -9.50 -20.09
CA ARG A 40 8.20 -9.01 -19.75
C ARG A 40 8.13 -7.71 -18.99
N ASN A 41 8.86 -7.63 -17.88
CA ASN A 41 8.92 -6.48 -17.02
C ASN A 41 10.36 -6.18 -16.60
N ARG A 42 10.60 -4.95 -16.15
CA ARG A 42 11.84 -4.53 -15.53
C ARG A 42 11.65 -4.41 -14.03
N CYS A 43 12.74 -4.48 -13.27
CA CYS A 43 12.72 -4.10 -11.87
C CYS A 43 13.01 -2.61 -11.74
N TYR A 44 12.18 -1.93 -10.98
CA TYR A 44 12.29 -0.49 -10.75
C TYR A 44 12.59 -0.21 -9.29
N GLU A 45 13.51 0.71 -9.07
CA GLU A 45 13.89 1.17 -7.74
C GLU A 45 14.11 2.68 -7.70
N THR A 46 14.06 3.24 -6.51
CA THR A 46 14.53 4.59 -6.22
C THR A 46 15.72 4.53 -5.27
N ARG A 47 16.59 5.52 -5.37
CA ARG A 47 17.74 5.72 -4.46
C ARG A 47 17.67 7.10 -3.87
N ILE A 48 17.90 7.19 -2.57
CA ILE A 48 17.93 8.46 -1.85
C ILE A 48 19.17 8.57 -1.00
N ARG A 49 19.60 9.78 -0.77
CA ARG A 49 20.54 10.17 0.27
C ARG A 49 19.74 10.78 1.41
N VAL A 50 19.92 10.27 2.61
CA VAL A 50 19.33 10.79 3.84
C VAL A 50 20.40 11.47 4.66
N VAL A 51 20.14 12.66 5.13
CA VAL A 51 21.04 13.41 6.02
C VAL A 51 20.37 13.58 7.38
N ILE A 52 21.11 13.24 8.44
CA ILE A 52 20.70 13.43 9.83
C ILE A 52 21.90 14.03 10.56
N ASP A 53 21.80 15.30 10.94
CA ASP A 53 22.85 16.05 11.65
C ASP A 53 24.25 15.87 11.00
N GLY A 54 24.31 16.11 9.68
CA GLY A 54 25.53 16.01 8.89
C GLY A 54 26.00 14.59 8.58
N LYS A 55 25.35 13.54 9.09
CA LYS A 55 25.62 12.15 8.71
C LYS A 55 24.80 11.76 7.50
N GLU A 56 25.46 11.18 6.51
CA GLU A 56 24.84 10.77 5.26
C GLU A 56 24.61 9.26 5.21
N TYR A 57 23.43 8.85 4.76
CA TYR A 57 23.05 7.45 4.56
C TYR A 57 22.43 7.28 3.18
N ILE A 58 22.78 6.21 2.48
CA ILE A 58 22.17 5.87 1.20
C ILE A 58 21.20 4.72 1.39
N MET A 59 20.00 4.87 0.85
CA MET A 59 18.97 3.85 0.87
C MET A 59 18.33 3.68 -0.50
N GLN A 60 18.08 2.44 -0.86
CA GLN A 60 17.35 2.09 -2.07
C GLN A 60 16.11 1.26 -1.73
N SER A 61 15.06 1.41 -2.52
CA SER A 61 13.83 0.62 -2.35
C SER A 61 13.18 0.34 -3.70
N PRO A 62 12.56 -0.83 -3.86
CA PRO A 62 11.79 -1.14 -5.05
C PRO A 62 10.58 -0.21 -5.15
N VAL A 63 10.17 0.10 -6.38
CA VAL A 63 8.89 0.77 -6.62
C VAL A 63 7.79 -0.29 -6.60
N MET A 64 6.80 -0.08 -5.74
CA MET A 64 5.74 -1.04 -5.48
C MET A 64 4.39 -0.60 -6.05
N ASN A 65 3.58 -1.58 -6.42
CA ASN A 65 2.16 -1.46 -6.69
C ASN A 65 1.41 -2.34 -5.68
N GLY A 66 0.96 -1.74 -4.58
CA GLY A 66 0.50 -2.49 -3.41
C GLY A 66 1.65 -3.32 -2.82
N SER A 67 1.44 -4.60 -2.61
CA SER A 67 2.42 -5.56 -2.11
C SER A 67 3.35 -6.14 -3.20
N ASN A 68 3.09 -5.84 -4.48
CA ASN A 68 3.85 -6.38 -5.60
C ASN A 68 4.80 -5.35 -6.21
N PRO A 69 5.93 -5.76 -6.79
CA PRO A 69 6.73 -4.87 -7.61
C PRO A 69 5.91 -4.26 -8.75
N VAL A 70 6.18 -2.99 -9.05
CA VAL A 70 5.49 -2.30 -10.14
C VAL A 70 5.85 -2.93 -11.48
N LYS A 71 4.88 -3.01 -12.38
CA LYS A 71 5.07 -3.39 -13.79
C LYS A 71 5.18 -2.15 -14.66
N ASP A 72 5.78 -2.27 -15.86
CA ASP A 72 5.99 -1.17 -16.80
C ASP A 72 4.70 -0.38 -17.06
N ASN A 73 3.59 -1.09 -17.29
CA ASN A 73 2.29 -0.48 -17.59
C ASN A 73 1.58 0.13 -16.36
N SER A 74 2.08 -0.08 -15.17
CA SER A 74 1.51 0.44 -13.92
C SER A 74 2.38 1.48 -13.23
N MET A 75 3.50 1.88 -13.86
CA MET A 75 4.38 2.93 -13.34
C MET A 75 3.69 4.29 -13.37
N ASN A 76 3.84 5.06 -12.29
CA ASN A 76 3.43 6.47 -12.23
C ASN A 76 4.30 7.24 -11.22
N GLN A 77 4.24 8.57 -11.28
CA GLN A 77 5.04 9.44 -10.41
C GLN A 77 4.72 9.27 -8.92
N GLN A 78 3.47 9.03 -8.57
CA GLN A 78 3.05 8.83 -7.18
C GLN A 78 3.75 7.60 -6.57
N ARG A 79 3.87 6.52 -7.33
CA ARG A 79 4.57 5.30 -6.87
C ARG A 79 6.07 5.53 -6.68
N VAL A 80 6.68 6.31 -7.58
CA VAL A 80 8.08 6.70 -7.46
C VAL A 80 8.30 7.53 -6.19
N TRP A 81 7.44 8.53 -5.96
CA TRP A 81 7.48 9.34 -4.74
C TRP A 81 7.28 8.51 -3.47
N ASN A 82 6.28 7.63 -3.46
CA ASN A 82 6.02 6.74 -2.33
C ASN A 82 7.21 5.81 -2.04
N SER A 83 7.92 5.35 -3.07
CA SER A 83 9.14 4.55 -2.89
C SER A 83 10.22 5.36 -2.18
N MET A 84 10.45 6.62 -2.56
CA MET A 84 11.45 7.49 -1.91
C MET A 84 11.09 7.80 -0.45
N THR A 85 9.84 8.13 -0.17
CA THR A 85 9.39 8.41 1.21
C THR A 85 9.48 7.17 2.10
N ARG A 86 9.17 5.99 1.57
CA ARG A 86 9.38 4.71 2.27
C ARG A 86 10.85 4.43 2.53
N SER A 87 11.72 4.69 1.54
CA SER A 87 13.17 4.57 1.72
C SER A 87 13.66 5.46 2.85
N PHE A 88 13.15 6.70 2.93
CA PHE A 88 13.50 7.63 4.00
C PHE A 88 13.11 7.08 5.37
N VAL A 89 11.87 6.65 5.56
CA VAL A 89 11.41 6.09 6.84
C VAL A 89 12.19 4.85 7.22
N LYS A 90 12.47 3.94 6.27
CA LYS A 90 13.30 2.76 6.50
C LYS A 90 14.73 3.12 6.92
N CYS A 91 15.34 4.06 6.20
CA CYS A 91 16.69 4.52 6.50
C CYS A 91 16.79 5.05 7.92
N VAL A 92 15.85 5.91 8.32
CA VAL A 92 15.77 6.43 9.69
C VAL A 92 15.62 5.28 10.70
N ALA A 93 14.67 4.38 10.51
CA ALA A 93 14.43 3.28 11.43
C ALA A 93 15.66 2.37 11.60
N ILE A 94 16.33 2.04 10.50
CA ILE A 94 17.53 1.16 10.52
C ILE A 94 18.69 1.81 11.25
N HIS A 95 18.93 3.12 11.01
CA HIS A 95 20.11 3.80 11.54
C HIS A 95 19.93 4.42 12.91
N THR A 96 18.70 4.69 13.33
CA THR A 96 18.40 5.33 14.62
C THR A 96 17.60 4.45 15.57
N GLY A 97 16.99 3.38 15.10
CA GLY A 97 16.04 2.56 15.86
C GLY A 97 14.67 3.21 16.06
N LEU A 98 14.48 4.48 15.65
CA LEU A 98 13.23 5.19 15.83
C LEU A 98 12.18 4.76 14.81
N GLY A 99 10.98 4.47 15.28
CA GLY A 99 9.86 4.07 14.41
C GLY A 99 9.97 2.65 13.88
N PHE A 100 10.88 1.83 14.40
CA PHE A 100 11.02 0.43 13.96
C PHE A 100 9.76 -0.39 14.21
N ASP A 101 9.02 -0.08 15.28
CA ASP A 101 7.74 -0.74 15.59
C ASP A 101 6.66 -0.53 14.51
N LEU A 102 6.71 0.58 13.78
CA LEU A 102 5.83 0.83 12.65
C LEU A 102 6.05 -0.18 11.53
N TRP A 103 7.28 -0.61 11.32
CA TRP A 103 7.67 -1.61 10.33
C TRP A 103 7.19 -3.00 10.68
N LEU A 104 7.34 -3.41 11.94
CA LEU A 104 6.88 -4.71 12.42
C LEU A 104 5.36 -4.86 12.26
N LYS A 105 4.62 -3.75 12.37
CA LYS A 105 3.16 -3.74 12.15
C LYS A 105 2.78 -3.70 10.67
N GLU A 106 3.58 -3.06 9.82
CA GLU A 106 3.32 -2.99 8.38
C GLU A 106 3.58 -4.31 7.66
N GLU A 107 4.58 -5.08 8.07
CA GLU A 107 4.87 -6.40 7.49
C GLU A 107 3.76 -7.43 7.81
N GLN A 108 2.95 -7.19 8.84
CA GLN A 108 1.85 -8.06 9.25
C GLN A 108 0.51 -7.75 8.58
N LYS A 109 0.40 -6.63 7.85
CA LYS A 109 -0.81 -6.27 7.11
C LYS A 109 -0.51 -6.28 5.62
N PRO A 110 -1.33 -6.93 4.77
CA PRO A 110 -1.26 -6.67 3.34
C PRO A 110 -1.41 -5.16 3.15
N PHE A 111 -0.48 -4.57 2.38
CA PHE A 111 -0.46 -3.14 2.14
C PHE A 111 -1.68 -2.73 1.32
N ASP A 112 -2.78 -2.43 1.99
CA ASP A 112 -3.82 -1.60 1.42
C ASP A 112 -3.36 -0.14 1.56
N ASN A 113 -2.85 0.44 0.48
CA ASN A 113 -2.63 1.88 0.36
C ASN A 113 -3.98 2.59 0.24
N VAL A 114 -4.88 2.31 1.15
CA VAL A 114 -6.13 3.02 1.26
C VAL A 114 -5.89 4.16 2.24
N ILE A 115 -5.86 5.38 1.71
CA ILE A 115 -6.05 6.59 2.52
C ILE A 115 -7.40 6.38 3.23
N PRO A 116 -7.47 6.47 4.56
CA PRO A 116 -8.77 6.37 5.24
C PRO A 116 -9.74 7.38 4.64
N GLY A 117 -10.77 6.89 3.95
CA GLY A 117 -11.73 7.69 3.22
C GLY A 117 -11.74 7.51 1.69
N ASP A 118 -10.74 6.84 1.09
CA ASP A 118 -10.61 6.65 -0.37
C ASP A 118 -10.82 5.19 -0.80
N GLU A 119 -11.42 4.37 0.06
CA GLU A 119 -11.80 3.00 -0.34
C GLU A 119 -12.91 3.07 -1.39
N PRO A 120 -12.72 2.41 -2.55
CA PRO A 120 -13.78 2.38 -3.55
C PRO A 120 -15.03 1.74 -2.96
N LEU A 121 -16.15 2.39 -3.17
CA LEU A 121 -17.45 1.86 -2.76
C LEU A 121 -17.71 0.48 -3.39
N ALA A 122 -18.48 -0.33 -2.71
CA ALA A 122 -18.88 -1.64 -3.20
C ALA A 122 -19.55 -1.53 -4.58
N SER A 123 -19.11 -2.38 -5.50
CA SER A 123 -19.70 -2.41 -6.84
C SER A 123 -21.18 -2.81 -6.77
N LYS A 124 -21.96 -2.37 -7.76
CA LYS A 124 -23.36 -2.76 -7.88
C LYS A 124 -23.56 -4.28 -7.87
N ALA A 125 -22.58 -5.02 -8.45
CA ALA A 125 -22.59 -6.48 -8.47
C ALA A 125 -22.42 -7.08 -7.05
N GLN A 126 -21.47 -6.54 -6.27
CA GLN A 126 -21.27 -6.98 -4.88
C GLN A 126 -22.50 -6.72 -4.03
N ILE A 127 -23.07 -5.51 -4.12
CA ILE A 127 -24.29 -5.14 -3.39
C ILE A 127 -25.45 -6.08 -3.76
N GLN A 128 -25.63 -6.35 -5.06
CA GLN A 128 -26.70 -7.22 -5.53
C GLN A 128 -26.51 -8.67 -5.04
N THR A 129 -25.30 -9.16 -5.05
CA THR A 129 -24.96 -10.50 -4.53
C THR A 129 -25.24 -10.60 -3.03
N LEU A 130 -24.86 -9.60 -2.23
CA LEU A 130 -25.16 -9.54 -0.81
C LEU A 130 -26.66 -9.53 -0.54
N LYS A 131 -27.44 -8.73 -1.28
CA LYS A 131 -28.91 -8.69 -1.17
C LYS A 131 -29.55 -10.04 -1.52
N ASN A 132 -29.05 -10.70 -2.55
CA ASN A 132 -29.55 -12.00 -2.97
C ASN A 132 -29.26 -13.09 -1.92
N LEU A 133 -28.02 -13.13 -1.41
CA LEU A 133 -27.62 -14.07 -0.34
C LEU A 133 -28.40 -13.80 0.95
N GLY A 134 -28.56 -12.53 1.33
CA GLY A 134 -29.38 -12.16 2.48
C GLY A 134 -30.82 -12.67 2.37
N LYS A 135 -31.46 -12.48 1.22
CA LYS A 135 -32.80 -13.00 0.94
C LYS A 135 -32.83 -14.53 0.96
N LYS A 136 -31.89 -15.21 0.31
CA LYS A 136 -31.80 -16.67 0.24
C LYS A 136 -31.70 -17.29 1.63
N HIS A 137 -30.87 -16.73 2.50
CA HIS A 137 -30.61 -17.25 3.84
C HIS A 137 -31.42 -16.57 4.95
N LYS A 138 -32.43 -15.76 4.61
CA LYS A 138 -33.27 -14.99 5.53
C LYS A 138 -32.49 -14.18 6.57
N VAL A 139 -31.38 -13.58 6.13
CA VAL A 139 -30.55 -12.68 6.93
C VAL A 139 -31.04 -11.25 6.72
N ASP A 140 -31.37 -10.55 7.80
CA ASP A 140 -31.70 -9.12 7.73
C ASP A 140 -30.44 -8.29 7.55
N MET A 141 -30.12 -8.01 6.28
CA MET A 141 -28.93 -7.26 5.89
C MET A 141 -29.05 -5.78 6.27
N GLU A 142 -30.25 -5.22 6.34
CA GLU A 142 -30.48 -3.83 6.75
C GLU A 142 -30.15 -3.65 8.24
N TYR A 143 -30.63 -4.57 9.07
CA TYR A 143 -30.30 -4.57 10.49
C TYR A 143 -28.79 -4.76 10.72
N TRP A 144 -28.15 -5.65 9.94
CA TRP A 144 -26.72 -5.88 10.07
C TRP A 144 -25.91 -4.63 9.70
N LEU A 145 -26.24 -3.96 8.60
CA LEU A 145 -25.59 -2.72 8.19
C LEU A 145 -25.78 -1.61 9.23
N ALA A 146 -27.01 -1.42 9.71
CA ALA A 146 -27.32 -0.39 10.70
C ALA A 146 -26.56 -0.63 12.03
N SER A 147 -26.45 -1.88 12.48
CA SER A 147 -25.70 -2.23 13.71
C SER A 147 -24.20 -1.97 13.59
N ASN A 148 -23.65 -1.88 12.37
CA ASN A 148 -22.25 -1.56 12.11
C ASN A 148 -22.04 -0.09 11.65
N ASN A 149 -23.05 0.79 11.81
CA ASN A 149 -23.03 2.16 11.33
C ASN A 149 -22.72 2.26 9.82
N ARG A 150 -23.27 1.38 9.00
CA ARG A 150 -23.12 1.33 7.56
C ARG A 150 -24.47 1.41 6.85
N ALA A 151 -24.41 1.90 5.61
CA ALA A 151 -25.53 1.87 4.66
C ALA A 151 -25.05 1.32 3.32
N TRP A 152 -25.97 0.94 2.44
CA TRP A 152 -25.62 0.37 1.13
C TRP A 152 -24.80 1.31 0.25
N ASP A 153 -24.98 2.60 0.40
CA ASP A 153 -24.29 3.67 -0.35
C ASP A 153 -22.94 4.08 0.25
N SER A 154 -22.65 3.66 1.48
CA SER A 154 -21.38 3.90 2.17
C SER A 154 -20.52 2.64 2.34
N LEU A 155 -21.03 1.49 1.89
CA LEU A 155 -20.31 0.22 1.98
C LEU A 155 -19.13 0.17 1.03
N THR A 156 -17.93 -0.12 1.52
CA THR A 156 -16.74 -0.25 0.70
C THR A 156 -16.63 -1.61 0.03
N GLY A 157 -15.82 -1.72 -1.03
CA GLY A 157 -15.59 -2.99 -1.73
C GLY A 157 -14.99 -4.07 -0.85
N ASN A 158 -14.11 -3.69 0.08
CA ASN A 158 -13.47 -4.60 1.04
C ASN A 158 -14.47 -5.10 2.09
N GLU A 159 -15.28 -4.20 2.63
CA GLU A 159 -16.34 -4.55 3.58
C GLU A 159 -17.35 -5.51 2.93
N ALA A 160 -17.79 -5.21 1.71
CA ALA A 160 -18.67 -6.09 0.94
C ALA A 160 -18.05 -7.48 0.69
N GLY A 161 -16.74 -7.53 0.37
CA GLY A 161 -16.00 -8.78 0.21
C GLY A 161 -15.95 -9.60 1.49
N THR A 162 -15.67 -8.96 2.63
CA THR A 162 -15.65 -9.60 3.95
C THR A 162 -17.01 -10.16 4.32
N MET A 163 -18.08 -9.41 4.07
CA MET A 163 -19.46 -9.86 4.30
C MET A 163 -19.82 -11.06 3.42
N LEU A 164 -19.47 -11.04 2.14
CA LEU A 164 -19.69 -12.14 1.21
C LEU A 164 -19.00 -13.43 1.71
N ASN A 165 -17.73 -13.30 2.11
CA ASN A 165 -16.95 -14.43 2.63
C ASN A 165 -17.56 -14.98 3.94
N ALA A 166 -18.00 -14.11 4.84
CA ALA A 166 -18.65 -14.52 6.09
C ALA A 166 -19.99 -15.25 5.85
N LEU A 167 -20.80 -14.76 4.91
CA LEU A 167 -22.05 -15.42 4.53
C LEU A 167 -21.79 -16.78 3.88
N LYS A 168 -20.83 -16.88 2.97
CA LYS A 168 -20.43 -18.14 2.33
C LYS A 168 -19.87 -19.15 3.35
N ALA A 169 -19.01 -18.71 4.25
CA ALA A 169 -18.47 -19.57 5.31
C ALA A 169 -19.56 -20.11 6.25
N LYS A 170 -20.60 -19.32 6.51
CA LYS A 170 -21.69 -19.71 7.42
C LYS A 170 -22.76 -20.58 6.76
N TYR A 171 -23.05 -20.34 5.48
CA TYR A 171 -24.21 -20.97 4.80
C TYR A 171 -23.80 -21.82 3.57
N GLY A 172 -22.53 -21.88 3.21
CA GLY A 172 -22.03 -22.60 2.05
C GLY A 172 -22.04 -21.76 0.75
N ASP A 173 -21.37 -22.28 -0.27
CA ASP A 173 -21.25 -21.65 -1.60
C ASP A 173 -22.44 -21.94 -2.54
N ASP A 174 -23.47 -22.67 -2.10
CA ASP A 174 -24.61 -23.08 -2.93
C ASP A 174 -25.65 -21.98 -3.18
#